data_9746e75b5ec3261efd492353bd529eb6
#
_entry.id   9746e75b5ec3261efd492353bd529eb6
#
_cell.length_a   1.000
_cell.length_b   1.000
_cell.length_c   1.000
_cell.angle_alpha   90.00
_cell.angle_beta   90.00
_cell.angle_gamma   90.00
#
_symmetry.space_group_name_H-M   'P 1'
#
loop_
_entity.id
_entity.type
_entity.pdbx_description
1 polymer ?
#
loop_
_entity_poly.entity_id
_entity_poly.type
_entity_poly.pdbx_seq_one_letter_code
_entity_poly.pdbx_strand_id
1 'polypeptide(L)'
;FKSKDKDGKAIHLNDEIDKFKVKVMTYVPVGQMDKKELKFVAESRGVEFKEATAVNIIKPFDVKFDTTTLKVGLQDQKMNDITITETDKARFMKGSIVFDIVEGSKDQSGITIEEKGEHTVTGELKKTDLSTNDKDQDRIKLNRQSKSASSITISGMEVTVDRTVPEGFYDLKLSGDAIDEHGGDISYDDLIKIGTANTQDITNANGLAAATAVFTIDSTKYTVNGIEYDMDAPAYIAGSGSTMIPMRYMAYAFGVAPENILFSNGTATFFAGSRTIQLTTGSDVALVNGAPIKMAVKVENKNGRLFVPVGEVANILSVSKSWDPAAKTATFSNVNTAK
;
A
#
# COMPACT_ATOMS: atom_id res chain seq x y z
N PHE A 1 12.93 -30.81 -42.93
CA PHE A 1 14.39 -30.63 -42.71
C PHE A 1 15.14 -30.88 -44.00
N LYS A 2 15.76 -29.87 -44.59
CA LYS A 2 16.76 -30.08 -45.63
C LYS A 2 18.12 -29.99 -44.92
N SER A 3 18.60 -31.10 -44.42
CA SER A 3 19.96 -31.18 -43.95
C SER A 3 20.92 -31.47 -45.12
N LYS A 4 22.03 -30.82 -45.12
CA LYS A 4 23.12 -31.08 -46.06
C LYS A 4 24.29 -31.70 -45.27
N ASP A 5 25.00 -32.64 -45.88
CA ASP A 5 26.25 -33.17 -45.37
C ASP A 5 27.36 -32.11 -45.43
N LYS A 6 28.55 -32.45 -44.92
CA LYS A 6 29.74 -31.60 -44.94
C LYS A 6 30.16 -31.09 -46.33
N ASP A 7 29.70 -31.77 -47.38
CA ASP A 7 30.02 -31.48 -48.79
C ASP A 7 28.83 -30.72 -49.46
N GLY A 8 27.81 -30.31 -48.68
CA GLY A 8 26.66 -29.55 -49.16
C GLY A 8 25.57 -30.37 -49.91
N LYS A 9 25.69 -31.71 -49.92
CA LYS A 9 24.74 -32.61 -50.56
C LYS A 9 23.52 -32.83 -49.66
N ALA A 10 22.33 -32.85 -50.24
CA ALA A 10 21.09 -33.14 -49.49
C ALA A 10 21.15 -34.55 -48.88
N ILE A 11 21.00 -34.61 -47.57
CA ILE A 11 20.82 -35.90 -46.88
C ILE A 11 19.37 -36.29 -46.99
N HIS A 12 19.11 -37.43 -47.69
CA HIS A 12 17.82 -38.07 -47.65
C HIS A 12 17.79 -39.02 -46.46
N LEU A 13 16.81 -38.85 -45.58
CA LEU A 13 16.52 -39.80 -44.53
C LEU A 13 15.92 -41.03 -45.20
N ASN A 14 16.68 -42.10 -45.30
CA ASN A 14 16.24 -43.40 -45.76
C ASN A 14 16.10 -44.35 -44.58
N ASP A 15 15.60 -45.52 -44.77
CA ASP A 15 15.24 -46.50 -43.75
C ASP A 15 16.41 -46.98 -42.86
N GLU A 16 17.62 -46.44 -43.08
CA GLU A 16 18.84 -46.79 -42.29
C GLU A 16 19.13 -45.82 -41.17
N ILE A 17 18.35 -44.78 -40.94
CA ILE A 17 18.58 -43.84 -39.85
C ILE A 17 17.71 -44.18 -38.63
N ASP A 18 18.28 -44.95 -37.73
CA ASP A 18 17.60 -45.35 -36.50
C ASP A 18 17.50 -44.26 -35.43
N LYS A 19 18.36 -43.26 -35.50
CA LYS A 19 18.44 -42.21 -34.48
C LYS A 19 18.96 -40.89 -35.04
N PHE A 20 18.29 -39.80 -34.68
CA PHE A 20 18.79 -38.45 -34.91
C PHE A 20 18.68 -37.64 -33.60
N LYS A 21 19.58 -36.70 -33.40
CA LYS A 21 19.61 -35.82 -32.24
C LYS A 21 19.32 -34.39 -32.68
N VAL A 22 18.27 -33.82 -32.13
CA VAL A 22 17.95 -32.42 -32.31
C VAL A 22 18.31 -31.66 -31.03
N LYS A 23 19.11 -30.61 -31.13
CA LYS A 23 19.38 -29.70 -30.05
C LYS A 23 18.53 -28.45 -30.27
N VAL A 24 17.61 -28.19 -29.37
CA VAL A 24 16.80 -26.98 -29.37
C VAL A 24 17.23 -26.16 -28.16
N MET A 25 17.58 -24.91 -28.40
CA MET A 25 17.81 -23.94 -27.33
C MET A 25 16.51 -23.16 -27.17
N THR A 26 16.03 -23.07 -25.95
CA THR A 26 14.83 -22.33 -25.62
C THR A 26 15.06 -21.52 -24.36
N TYR A 27 14.40 -20.39 -24.25
CA TYR A 27 14.36 -19.54 -23.10
C TYR A 27 12.92 -19.42 -22.63
N VAL A 28 12.68 -19.50 -21.34
CA VAL A 28 11.37 -19.30 -20.73
C VAL A 28 11.52 -18.09 -19.78
N PRO A 29 10.85 -16.96 -20.09
CA PRO A 29 10.86 -15.80 -19.21
C PRO A 29 10.34 -16.15 -17.82
N VAL A 30 10.91 -15.53 -16.78
CA VAL A 30 10.56 -15.80 -15.39
C VAL A 30 9.07 -15.59 -15.11
N GLY A 31 8.43 -14.61 -15.73
CA GLY A 31 6.99 -14.35 -15.62
C GLY A 31 6.08 -15.36 -16.32
N GLN A 32 6.65 -16.31 -17.11
CA GLN A 32 5.90 -17.38 -17.79
C GLN A 32 6.12 -18.76 -17.13
N MET A 33 6.77 -18.80 -15.98
CA MET A 33 7.15 -20.06 -15.32
C MET A 33 6.05 -20.69 -14.44
N ASP A 34 4.82 -20.22 -14.55
CA ASP A 34 3.62 -20.87 -14.01
C ASP A 34 3.22 -22.11 -14.81
N LYS A 35 3.70 -22.23 -16.06
CA LYS A 35 3.52 -23.40 -16.92
C LYS A 35 4.48 -24.51 -16.51
N LYS A 36 3.93 -25.60 -15.99
CA LYS A 36 4.71 -26.67 -15.36
C LYS A 36 5.55 -27.53 -16.33
N GLU A 37 5.25 -27.51 -17.62
CA GLU A 37 5.87 -28.42 -18.59
C GLU A 37 6.13 -27.74 -19.93
N LEU A 38 7.30 -27.96 -20.49
CA LEU A 38 7.59 -27.70 -21.88
C LEU A 38 7.42 -28.99 -22.68
N LYS A 39 6.49 -29.00 -23.61
CA LYS A 39 6.20 -30.17 -24.43
C LYS A 39 6.85 -30.04 -25.80
N PHE A 40 7.35 -31.13 -26.32
CA PHE A 40 7.91 -31.21 -27.63
C PHE A 40 6.91 -31.94 -28.53
N VAL A 41 6.49 -31.30 -29.63
CA VAL A 41 5.68 -31.90 -30.66
C VAL A 41 6.50 -31.90 -31.94
N ALA A 42 6.74 -33.08 -32.50
CA ALA A 42 7.40 -33.21 -33.79
C ALA A 42 6.34 -33.65 -34.83
N GLU A 43 6.21 -32.90 -35.92
CA GLU A 43 5.29 -33.20 -37.00
C GLU A 43 6.07 -33.49 -38.27
N SER A 44 5.72 -34.59 -38.97
CA SER A 44 6.24 -34.90 -40.26
C SER A 44 5.18 -35.63 -41.10
N ARG A 45 5.24 -35.48 -42.41
CA ARG A 45 4.30 -36.08 -43.33
C ARG A 45 4.46 -37.62 -43.29
N GLY A 46 3.41 -38.33 -42.86
CA GLY A 46 3.38 -39.79 -42.84
C GLY A 46 4.01 -40.48 -41.63
N VAL A 47 4.35 -39.71 -40.58
CA VAL A 47 4.87 -40.25 -39.31
C VAL A 47 4.02 -39.74 -38.16
N GLU A 48 3.49 -40.65 -37.36
CA GLU A 48 2.86 -40.30 -36.09
C GLU A 48 3.94 -40.03 -35.04
N PHE A 49 4.02 -38.79 -34.59
CA PHE A 49 4.88 -38.42 -33.46
C PHE A 49 4.05 -38.39 -32.19
N LYS A 50 4.60 -38.97 -31.15
CA LYS A 50 4.04 -38.82 -29.79
C LYS A 50 4.56 -37.53 -29.17
N GLU A 51 3.64 -36.79 -28.55
CA GLU A 51 3.98 -35.68 -27.68
C GLU A 51 4.85 -36.18 -26.55
N ALA A 52 5.95 -35.49 -26.28
CA ALA A 52 6.84 -35.81 -25.16
C ALA A 52 7.09 -34.57 -24.30
N THR A 53 6.97 -34.72 -22.99
CA THR A 53 7.42 -33.72 -22.06
C THR A 53 8.94 -33.64 -22.09
N ALA A 54 9.48 -32.49 -22.51
CA ALA A 54 10.90 -32.30 -22.65
C ALA A 54 11.55 -31.84 -21.35
N VAL A 55 10.88 -30.94 -20.62
CA VAL A 55 11.42 -30.29 -19.39
C VAL A 55 10.28 -29.91 -18.46
N ASN A 56 10.48 -30.09 -17.16
CA ASN A 56 9.64 -29.49 -16.14
C ASN A 56 10.17 -28.07 -15.86
N ILE A 57 9.27 -27.09 -15.84
CA ILE A 57 9.58 -25.71 -15.51
C ILE A 57 9.38 -25.53 -14.00
N ILE A 58 10.39 -25.01 -13.33
CA ILE A 58 10.37 -24.73 -11.89
C ILE A 58 10.46 -23.22 -11.73
N LYS A 59 9.57 -22.62 -10.93
CA LYS A 59 9.69 -21.21 -10.55
C LYS A 59 11.05 -20.99 -9.89
N PRO A 60 11.81 -19.95 -10.26
CA PRO A 60 13.14 -19.73 -9.72
C PRO A 60 13.14 -19.23 -8.27
N PHE A 61 12.09 -18.50 -7.92
CA PHE A 61 11.95 -17.85 -6.61
C PHE A 61 10.60 -18.14 -5.98
N ASP A 62 10.60 -18.28 -4.67
CA ASP A 62 9.44 -18.24 -3.78
C ASP A 62 9.52 -16.93 -2.99
N VAL A 63 8.47 -16.10 -3.08
CA VAL A 63 8.43 -14.81 -2.40
C VAL A 63 7.32 -14.84 -1.37
N LYS A 64 7.68 -14.46 -0.14
CA LYS A 64 6.77 -14.43 1.01
C LYS A 64 6.72 -13.04 1.60
N PHE A 65 5.53 -12.56 1.84
CA PHE A 65 5.21 -11.34 2.56
C PHE A 65 3.79 -11.42 3.10
N ASP A 66 3.50 -10.61 4.10
CA ASP A 66 2.13 -10.33 4.51
C ASP A 66 1.69 -9.00 3.88
N THR A 67 0.47 -8.90 3.41
CA THR A 67 -0.07 -7.67 2.83
C THR A 67 0.07 -6.52 3.82
N THR A 68 0.71 -5.44 3.40
CA THR A 68 0.85 -4.24 4.21
C THR A 68 -0.32 -3.29 3.95
N THR A 69 -0.99 -2.83 4.99
CA THR A 69 -2.01 -1.78 4.84
C THR A 69 -1.37 -0.41 5.00
N LEU A 70 -1.41 0.39 3.94
CA LEU A 70 -0.91 1.76 3.89
C LEU A 70 -2.07 2.74 3.73
N LYS A 71 -1.80 4.00 4.05
CA LYS A 71 -2.77 5.10 3.96
C LYS A 71 -2.36 6.08 2.88
N VAL A 72 -3.32 6.51 2.07
CA VAL A 72 -3.10 7.53 1.06
C VAL A 72 -2.67 8.86 1.69
N GLY A 73 -1.71 9.54 1.08
CA GLY A 73 -1.25 10.86 1.48
C GLY A 73 -0.32 10.91 2.69
N LEU A 74 0.23 9.77 3.13
CA LEU A 74 1.21 9.71 4.22
C LEU A 74 2.59 9.31 3.69
N GLN A 75 3.61 9.87 4.34
CA GLN A 75 5.02 9.59 4.10
C GLN A 75 5.57 8.56 5.10
N ASP A 76 6.71 7.97 4.77
CA ASP A 76 7.53 7.13 5.64
C ASP A 76 6.75 6.00 6.33
N GLN A 77 5.83 5.37 5.59
CA GLN A 77 5.03 4.27 6.11
C GLN A 77 5.79 2.95 6.00
N LYS A 78 5.88 2.23 7.11
CA LYS A 78 6.63 0.96 7.18
C LYS A 78 5.87 -0.18 6.51
N MET A 79 6.60 -0.94 5.73
CA MET A 79 6.13 -2.18 5.11
C MET A 79 6.48 -3.41 5.95
N ASN A 80 5.68 -4.46 5.79
CA ASN A 80 6.01 -5.78 6.29
C ASN A 80 7.23 -6.35 5.55
N ASP A 81 7.88 -7.33 6.16
CA ASP A 81 9.05 -7.97 5.60
C ASP A 81 8.74 -8.70 4.29
N ILE A 82 9.66 -8.61 3.35
CA ILE A 82 9.60 -9.34 2.07
C ILE A 82 10.77 -10.33 2.05
N THR A 83 10.47 -11.61 1.87
CA THR A 83 11.50 -12.66 1.77
C THR A 83 11.46 -13.30 0.39
N ILE A 84 12.58 -13.23 -0.32
CA ILE A 84 12.80 -13.83 -1.63
C ILE A 84 13.72 -15.05 -1.43
N THR A 85 13.22 -16.24 -1.75
CA THR A 85 13.96 -17.50 -1.57
C THR A 85 14.15 -18.18 -2.92
N GLU A 86 15.38 -18.63 -3.21
CA GLU A 86 15.63 -19.49 -4.35
C GLU A 86 14.98 -20.85 -4.15
N THR A 87 14.22 -21.32 -5.13
CA THR A 87 13.59 -22.67 -5.08
C THR A 87 14.57 -23.79 -5.38
N ASP A 88 15.69 -23.47 -6.02
CA ASP A 88 16.80 -24.35 -6.34
C ASP A 88 18.09 -23.52 -6.36
N LYS A 89 19.24 -24.16 -6.52
CA LYS A 89 20.55 -23.51 -6.55
C LYS A 89 20.73 -22.59 -7.77
N ALA A 90 21.55 -21.58 -7.59
CA ALA A 90 22.07 -20.72 -8.66
C ALA A 90 20.98 -19.98 -9.45
N ARG A 91 19.93 -19.51 -8.77
CA ARG A 91 18.84 -18.73 -9.41
C ARG A 91 19.12 -17.24 -9.36
N PHE A 92 19.66 -16.71 -8.27
CA PHE A 92 20.11 -15.33 -8.24
C PHE A 92 21.32 -15.13 -9.13
N MET A 93 21.17 -14.31 -10.15
CA MET A 93 22.26 -13.95 -11.05
C MET A 93 23.03 -12.74 -10.47
N LYS A 94 24.21 -12.44 -11.05
CA LYS A 94 24.91 -11.19 -10.77
C LYS A 94 24.15 -10.05 -11.42
N GLY A 95 23.78 -9.02 -10.66
CA GLY A 95 23.02 -7.89 -11.18
C GLY A 95 22.15 -7.26 -10.12
N SER A 96 21.15 -6.50 -10.54
CA SER A 96 20.20 -5.87 -9.63
C SER A 96 18.91 -6.67 -9.50
N ILE A 97 18.36 -6.73 -8.29
CA ILE A 97 16.96 -7.02 -8.02
C ILE A 97 16.27 -5.66 -7.93
N VAL A 98 15.26 -5.41 -8.75
CA VAL A 98 14.47 -4.17 -8.75
C VAL A 98 13.09 -4.48 -8.22
N PHE A 99 12.58 -3.60 -7.36
CA PHE A 99 11.27 -3.70 -6.71
C PHE A 99 10.38 -2.60 -7.25
N ASP A 100 9.33 -2.97 -7.97
CA ASP A 100 8.31 -2.03 -8.42
C ASP A 100 6.98 -2.35 -7.74
N ILE A 101 6.23 -1.32 -7.39
CA ILE A 101 4.86 -1.44 -6.90
C ILE A 101 3.94 -1.09 -8.06
N VAL A 102 3.10 -2.02 -8.45
CA VAL A 102 2.31 -1.92 -9.67
C VAL A 102 0.82 -2.17 -9.42
N GLU A 103 -0.02 -1.62 -10.29
CA GLU A 103 -1.44 -1.96 -10.39
C GLU A 103 -1.64 -2.83 -11.65
N GLY A 104 -1.74 -4.15 -11.44
CA GLY A 104 -1.71 -5.11 -12.53
C GLY A 104 -0.37 -5.08 -13.28
N SER A 105 -0.37 -4.70 -14.56
CA SER A 105 0.85 -4.61 -15.38
C SER A 105 1.43 -3.20 -15.52
N LYS A 106 0.89 -2.21 -14.81
CA LYS A 106 1.30 -0.80 -14.91
C LYS A 106 2.05 -0.38 -13.67
N ASP A 107 3.18 0.29 -13.86
CA ASP A 107 3.89 0.94 -12.77
C ASP A 107 3.00 2.04 -12.18
N GLN A 108 2.81 2.00 -10.86
CA GLN A 108 1.95 2.94 -10.17
C GLN A 108 2.74 4.22 -9.84
N SER A 109 2.33 5.32 -10.45
CA SER A 109 2.85 6.65 -10.07
C SER A 109 2.26 7.08 -8.72
N GLY A 110 3.09 7.73 -7.90
CA GLY A 110 2.67 8.27 -6.61
C GLY A 110 2.88 7.32 -5.42
N ILE A 111 3.44 6.14 -5.64
CA ILE A 111 3.97 5.27 -4.58
C ILE A 111 5.49 5.28 -4.72
N THR A 112 6.19 5.79 -3.70
CA THR A 112 7.65 5.95 -3.73
C THR A 112 8.27 5.16 -2.60
N ILE A 113 9.27 4.33 -2.89
CA ILE A 113 10.10 3.69 -1.87
C ILE A 113 11.12 4.72 -1.41
N GLU A 114 10.99 5.18 -0.15
CA GLU A 114 11.89 6.18 0.46
C GLU A 114 13.12 5.50 1.03
N GLU A 115 12.92 4.38 1.72
CA GLU A 115 14.01 3.56 2.23
C GLU A 115 13.79 2.08 1.90
N LYS A 116 14.82 1.46 1.33
CA LYS A 116 14.82 0.04 0.97
C LYS A 116 14.95 -0.92 2.16
N GLY A 117 15.11 -0.38 3.37
CA GLY A 117 15.24 -1.13 4.59
C GLY A 117 16.55 -1.90 4.76
N GLU A 118 16.60 -2.74 5.79
CA GLU A 118 17.73 -3.62 6.05
C GLU A 118 17.61 -4.95 5.31
N HIS A 119 18.76 -5.49 4.90
CA HIS A 119 18.83 -6.76 4.17
C HIS A 119 19.51 -7.84 5.02
N THR A 120 18.78 -8.91 5.27
CA THR A 120 19.31 -10.14 5.88
C THR A 120 19.43 -11.22 4.83
N VAL A 121 20.57 -11.91 4.81
CA VAL A 121 20.84 -12.95 3.83
C VAL A 121 21.10 -14.25 4.56
N THR A 122 20.47 -15.32 4.10
CA THR A 122 20.69 -16.67 4.61
C THR A 122 21.01 -17.62 3.46
N GLY A 123 21.71 -18.72 3.78
CA GLY A 123 22.16 -19.67 2.77
C GLY A 123 23.61 -19.43 2.34
N GLU A 124 23.89 -19.56 1.05
CA GLU A 124 25.26 -19.48 0.52
C GLU A 124 25.71 -18.03 0.25
N LEU A 125 24.80 -17.16 -0.15
CA LEU A 125 25.07 -15.74 -0.26
C LEU A 125 25.29 -15.13 1.13
N LYS A 126 26.12 -14.09 1.20
CA LYS A 126 26.42 -13.34 2.42
C LYS A 126 26.03 -11.87 2.23
N LYS A 127 25.80 -11.14 3.33
CA LYS A 127 25.52 -9.71 3.28
C LYS A 127 26.59 -8.92 2.51
N THR A 128 27.85 -9.36 2.53
CA THR A 128 28.96 -8.78 1.76
C THR A 128 28.87 -8.99 0.24
N ASP A 129 28.03 -9.93 -0.20
CA ASP A 129 27.77 -10.17 -1.63
C ASP A 129 26.74 -9.19 -2.20
N LEU A 130 26.05 -8.44 -1.33
CA LEU A 130 25.14 -7.37 -1.69
C LEU A 130 25.87 -6.03 -1.62
N SER A 131 25.65 -5.17 -2.59
CA SER A 131 26.01 -3.76 -2.48
C SER A 131 24.73 -2.94 -2.49
N THR A 132 24.62 -2.07 -1.51
CA THR A 132 23.53 -1.12 -1.38
C THR A 132 24.08 0.23 -1.77
N ASN A 133 23.60 0.78 -2.89
CA ASN A 133 23.84 2.17 -3.23
C ASN A 133 22.68 2.98 -2.62
N ASP A 134 22.97 3.91 -1.73
CA ASP A 134 21.97 4.72 -1.04
C ASP A 134 21.15 5.65 -1.96
N LYS A 135 21.53 5.73 -3.24
CA LYS A 135 20.82 6.54 -4.22
C LYS A 135 19.64 5.82 -4.89
N ASP A 136 19.67 4.50 -4.90
CA ASP A 136 18.66 3.68 -5.58
C ASP A 136 17.87 2.90 -4.51
N GLN A 137 16.76 3.46 -4.06
CA GLN A 137 15.95 2.88 -2.98
C GLN A 137 15.10 1.69 -3.44
N ASP A 138 14.86 1.59 -4.74
CA ASP A 138 14.07 0.55 -5.39
C ASP A 138 14.85 -0.73 -5.72
N ARG A 139 16.15 -0.82 -5.36
CA ARG A 139 16.99 -1.96 -5.82
C ARG A 139 18.06 -2.41 -4.85
N ILE A 140 18.39 -3.70 -4.99
CA ILE A 140 19.52 -4.36 -4.34
C ILE A 140 20.43 -4.92 -5.42
N LYS A 141 21.74 -4.71 -5.33
CA LYS A 141 22.69 -5.23 -6.28
C LYS A 141 23.44 -6.44 -5.71
N LEU A 142 23.43 -7.55 -6.43
CA LEU A 142 24.27 -8.72 -6.15
C LEU A 142 25.59 -8.62 -6.95
N ASN A 143 26.69 -8.78 -6.25
CA ASN A 143 28.04 -8.71 -6.81
C ASN A 143 28.46 -10.00 -7.51
N ARG A 144 27.76 -11.10 -7.24
CA ARG A 144 27.99 -12.42 -7.83
C ARG A 144 26.71 -13.25 -7.92
N GLN A 145 26.75 -14.26 -8.74
CA GLN A 145 25.71 -15.28 -8.80
C GLN A 145 25.76 -16.19 -7.55
N SER A 146 24.62 -16.68 -7.08
CA SER A 146 24.52 -17.72 -6.06
C SER A 146 25.04 -19.06 -6.61
N LYS A 147 25.53 -19.93 -5.74
CA LYS A 147 25.98 -21.30 -6.08
C LYS A 147 25.07 -22.38 -5.50
N SER A 148 24.39 -22.06 -4.41
CA SER A 148 23.35 -22.88 -3.81
C SER A 148 22.23 -22.00 -3.31
N ALA A 149 21.09 -22.60 -2.97
CA ALA A 149 19.89 -21.86 -2.57
C ALA A 149 20.18 -20.89 -1.43
N SER A 150 19.70 -19.68 -1.59
CA SER A 150 19.83 -18.57 -0.64
C SER A 150 18.51 -17.82 -0.52
N SER A 151 18.34 -17.10 0.57
CA SER A 151 17.20 -16.21 0.78
C SER A 151 17.70 -14.81 1.11
N ILE A 152 16.97 -13.82 0.62
CA ILE A 152 17.16 -12.40 0.94
C ILE A 152 15.87 -11.92 1.60
N THR A 153 15.97 -11.44 2.83
CA THR A 153 14.85 -10.81 3.55
C THR A 153 15.11 -9.31 3.65
N ILE A 154 14.12 -8.53 3.30
CA ILE A 154 14.09 -7.07 3.38
C ILE A 154 13.15 -6.71 4.52
N SER A 155 13.64 -5.94 5.48
CA SER A 155 12.88 -5.51 6.66
C SER A 155 12.97 -4.00 6.83
N GLY A 156 11.87 -3.37 7.25
CA GLY A 156 11.85 -1.94 7.52
C GLY A 156 11.92 -1.05 6.28
N MET A 157 11.44 -1.54 5.14
CA MET A 157 11.23 -0.71 3.95
C MET A 157 10.19 0.38 4.28
N GLU A 158 10.45 1.62 3.85
CA GLU A 158 9.55 2.75 4.04
C GLU A 158 9.04 3.28 2.70
N VAL A 159 7.74 3.57 2.66
CA VAL A 159 7.03 3.95 1.43
C VAL A 159 6.19 5.19 1.67
N THR A 160 6.28 6.14 0.76
CA THR A 160 5.39 7.30 0.69
C THR A 160 4.28 7.04 -0.33
N VAL A 161 3.04 7.31 0.07
CA VAL A 161 1.87 7.19 -0.79
C VAL A 161 1.29 8.57 -1.05
N ASP A 162 1.31 9.02 -2.30
CA ASP A 162 0.73 10.30 -2.71
C ASP A 162 -0.81 10.30 -2.54
N ARG A 163 -1.38 11.48 -2.38
CA ARG A 163 -2.84 11.66 -2.26
C ARG A 163 -3.63 11.33 -3.53
N THR A 164 -2.94 11.23 -4.65
CA THR A 164 -3.54 10.90 -5.96
C THR A 164 -3.64 9.40 -6.20
N VAL A 165 -3.02 8.58 -5.35
CA VAL A 165 -3.05 7.13 -5.48
C VAL A 165 -4.43 6.61 -5.12
N PRO A 166 -5.10 5.84 -6.00
CA PRO A 166 -6.38 5.24 -5.70
C PRO A 166 -6.32 4.24 -4.54
N GLU A 167 -7.44 4.06 -3.86
CA GLU A 167 -7.58 2.95 -2.92
C GLU A 167 -7.63 1.63 -3.68
N GLY A 168 -7.00 0.59 -3.13
CA GLY A 168 -6.98 -0.70 -3.78
C GLY A 168 -5.83 -1.58 -3.34
N PHE A 169 -5.63 -2.66 -4.07
CA PHE A 169 -4.51 -3.56 -3.90
C PHE A 169 -3.46 -3.29 -4.97
N TYR A 170 -2.20 -3.39 -4.57
CA TYR A 170 -1.04 -3.17 -5.41
C TYR A 170 -0.08 -4.33 -5.27
N ASP A 171 0.52 -4.73 -6.37
CA ASP A 171 1.32 -5.93 -6.49
C ASP A 171 2.81 -5.60 -6.40
N LEU A 172 3.61 -6.58 -6.02
CA LEU A 172 5.05 -6.53 -6.11
C LEU A 172 5.48 -7.06 -7.48
N LYS A 173 6.22 -6.25 -8.23
CA LYS A 173 6.93 -6.71 -9.42
C LYS A 173 8.43 -6.76 -9.13
N LEU A 174 9.02 -7.93 -9.31
CA LEU A 174 10.46 -8.15 -9.23
C LEU A 174 11.04 -8.25 -10.63
N SER A 175 12.07 -7.47 -10.89
CA SER A 175 12.77 -7.43 -12.17
C SER A 175 14.29 -7.26 -11.98
N GLY A 176 15.00 -7.03 -13.07
CA GLY A 176 16.44 -6.79 -13.08
C GLY A 176 17.28 -8.05 -13.34
N ASP A 177 18.55 -7.84 -13.68
CA ASP A 177 19.44 -8.89 -14.16
C ASP A 177 19.69 -10.02 -13.13
N ALA A 178 19.49 -9.73 -11.82
CA ALA A 178 19.61 -10.76 -10.79
C ALA A 178 18.41 -11.72 -10.75
N ILE A 179 17.28 -11.32 -11.28
CA ILE A 179 16.04 -12.11 -11.39
C ILE A 179 15.98 -12.82 -12.75
N ASP A 180 16.21 -12.07 -13.82
CA ASP A 180 16.21 -12.57 -15.18
C ASP A 180 17.17 -11.76 -16.07
N GLU A 181 18.24 -12.42 -16.54
CA GLU A 181 19.28 -11.79 -17.38
C GLU A 181 18.77 -11.36 -18.76
N HIS A 182 17.56 -11.77 -19.17
CA HIS A 182 16.93 -11.42 -20.43
C HIS A 182 15.83 -10.36 -20.25
N GLY A 183 15.73 -9.75 -19.06
CA GLY A 183 14.79 -8.67 -18.78
C GLY A 183 13.36 -9.09 -18.51
N GLY A 184 13.14 -10.37 -18.15
CA GLY A 184 11.86 -10.83 -17.65
C GLY A 184 11.57 -10.28 -16.23
N ASP A 185 10.30 -10.23 -15.90
CA ASP A 185 9.82 -9.86 -14.57
C ASP A 185 8.85 -10.91 -14.01
N ILE A 186 8.59 -10.85 -12.71
CA ILE A 186 7.64 -11.71 -12.01
C ILE A 186 6.85 -10.88 -11.01
N SER A 187 5.52 -11.00 -11.06
CA SER A 187 4.62 -10.29 -10.16
C SER A 187 4.06 -11.20 -9.09
N TYR A 188 3.80 -10.62 -7.92
CA TYR A 188 3.17 -11.24 -6.77
C TYR A 188 2.05 -10.32 -6.29
N ASP A 189 0.84 -10.88 -6.21
CA ASP A 189 -0.39 -10.14 -5.94
C ASP A 189 -0.45 -9.63 -4.48
N ASP A 190 -1.13 -8.50 -4.28
CA ASP A 190 -1.57 -7.99 -2.97
C ASP A 190 -0.42 -7.67 -1.99
N LEU A 191 0.70 -7.12 -2.45
CA LEU A 191 1.78 -6.65 -1.57
C LEU A 191 1.29 -5.54 -0.63
N ILE A 192 0.56 -4.57 -1.19
CA ILE A 192 0.06 -3.40 -0.48
C ILE A 192 -1.44 -3.30 -0.66
N LYS A 193 -2.13 -3.00 0.43
CA LYS A 193 -3.50 -2.52 0.43
C LYS A 193 -3.50 -1.04 0.80
N ILE A 194 -3.89 -0.18 -0.13
CA ILE A 194 -4.06 1.23 0.15
C ILE A 194 -5.50 1.51 0.55
N GLY A 195 -5.65 2.05 1.74
CA GLY A 195 -6.92 2.54 2.25
C GLY A 195 -6.92 4.06 2.35
N THR A 196 -8.09 4.62 2.63
CA THR A 196 -8.23 6.06 2.92
C THR A 196 -7.32 6.45 4.08
N ALA A 197 -6.92 7.72 4.10
CA ALA A 197 -6.23 8.33 5.24
C ALA A 197 -6.99 8.15 6.57
N ASN A 198 -8.25 7.76 6.52
CA ASN A 198 -9.11 7.47 7.67
C ASN A 198 -9.44 5.98 7.76
N THR A 199 -8.44 5.13 7.92
CA THR A 199 -8.57 3.67 8.02
C THR A 199 -8.81 3.17 9.44
N GLN A 200 -9.55 3.90 10.25
CA GLN A 200 -10.10 3.28 11.45
C GLN A 200 -11.19 2.29 11.07
N ASP A 201 -11.35 1.24 11.86
CA ASP A 201 -12.44 0.29 11.69
C ASP A 201 -13.74 1.07 11.55
N ILE A 202 -14.26 1.11 10.32
CA ILE A 202 -15.49 1.82 10.00
C ILE A 202 -16.63 1.02 10.61
N THR A 203 -17.05 1.42 11.80
CA THR A 203 -18.14 0.77 12.52
C THR A 203 -19.50 1.38 12.21
N ASN A 204 -19.53 2.44 11.39
CA ASN A 204 -20.77 3.09 10.94
C ASN A 204 -20.68 3.58 9.48
N ALA A 205 -21.86 3.84 8.89
CA ALA A 205 -22.01 4.24 7.49
C ALA A 205 -21.28 5.56 7.11
N ASN A 206 -20.84 6.36 8.08
CA ASN A 206 -20.18 7.64 7.85
C ASN A 206 -18.65 7.55 7.85
N GLY A 207 -18.08 6.37 8.12
CA GLY A 207 -16.65 6.15 8.18
C GLY A 207 -15.97 6.79 9.40
N LEU A 208 -16.72 7.04 10.46
CA LEU A 208 -16.22 7.53 11.73
C LEU A 208 -16.18 6.40 12.76
N ALA A 209 -15.27 6.46 13.73
CA ALA A 209 -15.27 5.52 14.84
C ALA A 209 -16.57 5.63 15.64
N ALA A 210 -17.12 4.51 16.08
CA ALA A 210 -18.27 4.50 16.98
C ALA A 210 -17.85 5.08 18.33
N ALA A 211 -18.42 6.22 18.68
CA ALA A 211 -18.02 6.96 19.87
C ALA A 211 -19.17 7.75 20.48
N THR A 212 -19.09 7.91 21.81
CA THR A 212 -19.83 8.92 22.55
C THR A 212 -18.81 9.82 23.21
N ALA A 213 -18.78 11.08 22.80
CA ALA A 213 -17.88 12.10 23.34
C ALA A 213 -18.61 13.09 24.22
N VAL A 214 -18.04 13.45 25.36
CA VAL A 214 -18.62 14.41 26.30
C VAL A 214 -17.61 15.51 26.59
N PHE A 215 -17.97 16.74 26.31
CA PHE A 215 -17.17 17.94 26.55
C PHE A 215 -17.81 18.78 27.66
N THR A 216 -17.04 19.10 28.68
CA THR A 216 -17.47 19.96 29.78
C THR A 216 -17.04 21.40 29.54
N ILE A 217 -17.96 22.34 29.69
CA ILE A 217 -17.65 23.78 29.56
C ILE A 217 -16.68 24.23 30.65
N ASP A 218 -15.76 25.11 30.27
CA ASP A 218 -14.67 25.65 31.12
C ASP A 218 -13.66 24.59 31.60
N SER A 219 -13.73 23.37 31.04
CA SER A 219 -12.80 22.27 31.30
C SER A 219 -11.88 22.03 30.12
N THR A 220 -10.63 21.64 30.41
CA THR A 220 -9.68 21.11 29.47
C THR A 220 -9.75 19.59 29.35
N LYS A 221 -10.77 18.98 29.97
CA LYS A 221 -10.98 17.53 29.90
C LYS A 221 -12.24 17.20 29.12
N TYR A 222 -12.17 16.10 28.38
CA TYR A 222 -13.32 15.50 27.70
C TYR A 222 -13.24 13.98 27.80
N THR A 223 -14.34 13.29 27.59
CA THR A 223 -14.35 11.84 27.56
C THR A 223 -14.77 11.30 26.21
N VAL A 224 -14.22 10.13 25.84
CA VAL A 224 -14.66 9.34 24.70
C VAL A 224 -14.92 7.92 25.19
N ASN A 225 -16.14 7.45 25.04
CA ASN A 225 -16.60 6.15 25.56
C ASN A 225 -16.28 5.95 27.05
N GLY A 226 -16.36 7.02 27.84
CA GLY A 226 -16.07 7.02 29.26
C GLY A 226 -14.60 7.14 29.65
N ILE A 227 -13.67 7.14 28.69
CA ILE A 227 -12.24 7.34 28.94
C ILE A 227 -11.94 8.83 28.86
N GLU A 228 -11.22 9.38 29.87
CA GLU A 228 -10.88 10.80 29.94
C GLU A 228 -9.62 11.12 29.12
N TYR A 229 -9.67 12.27 28.43
CA TYR A 229 -8.57 12.84 27.64
C TYR A 229 -8.40 14.32 27.94
N ASP A 230 -7.21 14.84 27.67
CA ASP A 230 -6.87 16.25 27.85
C ASP A 230 -6.99 17.06 26.57
N MET A 231 -7.44 18.30 26.69
CA MET A 231 -7.42 19.34 25.66
C MET A 231 -6.42 20.43 26.05
N ASP A 232 -5.80 21.07 25.07
CA ASP A 232 -4.87 22.19 25.28
C ASP A 232 -5.58 23.57 25.45
N ALA A 233 -6.90 23.59 25.34
CA ALA A 233 -7.72 24.75 25.62
C ALA A 233 -9.15 24.31 26.01
N PRO A 234 -9.81 25.01 26.95
CA PRO A 234 -11.14 24.63 27.42
C PRO A 234 -12.23 24.92 26.38
N ALA A 235 -13.27 24.08 26.36
CA ALA A 235 -14.53 24.39 25.70
C ALA A 235 -15.21 25.59 26.37
N TYR A 236 -15.94 26.41 25.61
CA TYR A 236 -16.65 27.57 26.16
C TYR A 236 -17.96 27.83 25.42
N ILE A 237 -18.84 28.66 26.00
CA ILE A 237 -20.05 29.13 25.35
C ILE A 237 -19.78 30.51 24.74
N ALA A 238 -19.95 30.66 23.42
CA ALA A 238 -19.88 31.96 22.75
C ALA A 238 -21.08 32.83 23.13
N GLY A 239 -20.96 34.16 22.91
CA GLY A 239 -22.06 35.11 23.18
C GLY A 239 -23.36 34.82 22.42
N SER A 240 -23.31 34.02 21.36
CA SER A 240 -24.48 33.50 20.62
C SER A 240 -25.18 32.32 21.31
N GLY A 241 -24.65 31.82 22.42
CA GLY A 241 -25.13 30.61 23.07
C GLY A 241 -24.58 29.27 22.48
N SER A 242 -23.72 29.34 21.47
CA SER A 242 -23.14 28.17 20.84
C SER A 242 -21.95 27.64 21.65
N THR A 243 -21.88 26.34 21.85
CA THR A 243 -20.72 25.68 22.43
C THR A 243 -19.58 25.66 21.44
N MET A 244 -18.44 26.19 21.84
CA MET A 244 -17.22 26.26 21.06
C MET A 244 -16.19 25.28 21.62
N ILE A 245 -15.67 24.41 20.77
CA ILE A 245 -14.67 23.40 21.16
C ILE A 245 -13.47 23.54 20.21
N PRO A 246 -12.22 23.35 20.72
CA PRO A 246 -11.07 23.27 19.83
C PRO A 246 -11.27 22.14 18.82
N MET A 247 -11.29 22.46 17.53
CA MET A 247 -11.75 21.62 16.43
C MET A 247 -11.11 20.23 16.41
N ARG A 248 -9.78 20.16 16.69
CA ARG A 248 -9.05 18.90 16.64
C ARG A 248 -9.60 17.83 17.59
N TYR A 249 -10.05 18.23 18.78
CA TYR A 249 -10.55 17.27 19.77
C TYR A 249 -11.93 16.74 19.42
N MET A 250 -12.75 17.53 18.73
CA MET A 250 -13.98 17.00 18.15
C MET A 250 -13.70 15.98 17.06
N ALA A 251 -12.68 16.20 16.24
CA ALA A 251 -12.24 15.27 15.21
C ALA A 251 -11.65 13.99 15.84
N TYR A 252 -10.76 14.11 16.81
CA TYR A 252 -10.16 12.98 17.52
C TYR A 252 -11.20 12.10 18.22
N ALA A 253 -12.22 12.71 18.82
CA ALA A 253 -13.28 11.99 19.51
C ALA A 253 -14.01 10.99 18.60
N PHE A 254 -14.06 11.25 17.31
CA PHE A 254 -14.66 10.38 16.30
C PHE A 254 -13.63 9.68 15.42
N GLY A 255 -12.39 9.58 15.91
CA GLY A 255 -11.37 8.75 15.32
C GLY A 255 -10.67 9.36 14.11
N VAL A 256 -10.78 10.66 13.88
CA VAL A 256 -9.95 11.34 12.88
C VAL A 256 -8.52 11.42 13.43
N ALA A 257 -7.59 10.76 12.77
CA ALA A 257 -6.19 10.75 13.18
C ALA A 257 -5.55 12.15 13.02
N PRO A 258 -4.53 12.50 13.83
CA PRO A 258 -3.86 13.82 13.77
C PRO A 258 -3.37 14.21 12.38
N GLU A 259 -2.81 13.27 11.63
CA GLU A 259 -2.31 13.42 10.26
C GLU A 259 -3.40 13.76 9.25
N ASN A 260 -4.66 13.47 9.58
CA ASN A 260 -5.83 13.80 8.77
C ASN A 260 -6.39 15.20 9.06
N ILE A 261 -5.69 16.00 9.86
CA ILE A 261 -6.03 17.38 10.18
C ILE A 261 -4.91 18.27 9.70
N LEU A 262 -5.20 19.03 8.65
CA LEU A 262 -4.25 19.97 8.05
C LEU A 262 -4.67 21.40 8.39
N PHE A 263 -3.69 22.26 8.63
CA PHE A 263 -3.94 23.69 8.83
C PHE A 263 -3.03 24.50 7.93
N SER A 264 -3.62 25.29 7.06
CA SER A 264 -2.89 26.17 6.14
C SER A 264 -3.70 27.43 5.85
N ASN A 265 -3.04 28.58 5.83
CA ASN A 265 -3.62 29.87 5.47
C ASN A 265 -4.93 30.18 6.21
N GLY A 266 -4.99 29.90 7.53
CA GLY A 266 -6.17 30.14 8.35
C GLY A 266 -7.33 29.16 8.15
N THR A 267 -7.14 28.13 7.34
CA THR A 267 -8.13 27.08 7.07
C THR A 267 -7.67 25.76 7.65
N ALA A 268 -8.53 25.13 8.43
CA ALA A 268 -8.37 23.73 8.82
C ALA A 268 -9.10 22.84 7.82
N THR A 269 -8.41 21.84 7.32
CA THR A 269 -9.00 20.78 6.50
C THR A 269 -8.86 19.48 7.26
N PHE A 270 -9.94 18.74 7.44
CA PHE A 270 -9.90 17.43 8.03
C PHE A 270 -10.69 16.40 7.24
N PHE A 271 -10.16 15.19 7.22
CA PHE A 271 -10.72 14.06 6.50
C PHE A 271 -11.44 13.16 7.51
N ALA A 272 -12.76 13.22 7.49
CA ALA A 272 -13.61 12.52 8.45
C ALA A 272 -14.48 11.50 7.73
N GLY A 273 -14.01 10.26 7.67
CA GLY A 273 -14.66 9.22 6.87
C GLY A 273 -14.66 9.59 5.38
N SER A 274 -15.83 9.55 4.79
CA SER A 274 -16.04 9.93 3.39
C SER A 274 -16.14 11.45 3.14
N ARG A 275 -15.89 12.28 4.17
CA ARG A 275 -16.06 13.73 4.09
C ARG A 275 -14.74 14.46 4.23
N THR A 276 -14.48 15.36 3.30
CA THR A 276 -13.47 16.41 3.44
C THR A 276 -14.16 17.66 3.96
N ILE A 277 -13.76 18.14 5.13
CA ILE A 277 -14.37 19.29 5.80
C ILE A 277 -13.32 20.39 5.91
N GLN A 278 -13.67 21.59 5.44
CA GLN A 278 -12.80 22.75 5.53
C GLN A 278 -13.50 23.87 6.33
N LEU A 279 -12.78 24.40 7.30
CA LEU A 279 -13.25 25.44 8.21
C LEU A 279 -12.24 26.59 8.22
N THR A 280 -12.64 27.77 7.79
CA THR A 280 -11.77 28.95 7.70
C THR A 280 -12.03 29.89 8.86
N THR A 281 -10.98 30.34 9.51
CA THR A 281 -11.02 31.34 10.60
C THR A 281 -11.82 32.58 10.16
N GLY A 282 -12.76 32.99 10.99
CA GLY A 282 -13.63 34.16 10.74
C GLY A 282 -14.76 33.90 9.76
N SER A 283 -14.83 32.72 9.15
CA SER A 283 -15.93 32.33 8.25
C SER A 283 -17.04 31.62 9.02
N ASP A 284 -18.26 31.84 8.58
CA ASP A 284 -19.45 31.10 8.99
C ASP A 284 -19.90 30.12 7.88
N VAL A 285 -19.02 29.84 6.93
CA VAL A 285 -19.22 28.84 5.89
C VAL A 285 -18.21 27.73 6.03
N ALA A 286 -18.68 26.50 6.20
CA ALA A 286 -17.90 25.27 6.08
C ALA A 286 -17.98 24.75 4.65
N LEU A 287 -16.91 24.18 4.11
CA LEU A 287 -16.97 23.40 2.87
C LEU A 287 -16.96 21.92 3.23
N VAL A 288 -17.94 21.17 2.77
CA VAL A 288 -18.04 19.72 2.95
C VAL A 288 -18.04 19.08 1.57
N ASN A 289 -16.97 18.32 1.27
CA ASN A 289 -16.72 17.79 -0.08
C ASN A 289 -16.80 18.88 -1.15
N GLY A 290 -16.34 20.09 -0.83
CA GLY A 290 -16.41 21.27 -1.71
C GLY A 290 -17.75 22.02 -1.71
N ALA A 291 -18.81 21.46 -1.14
CA ALA A 291 -20.11 22.12 -1.05
C ALA A 291 -20.17 23.08 0.15
N PRO A 292 -20.62 24.34 -0.02
CA PRO A 292 -20.70 25.30 1.08
C PRO A 292 -21.91 25.02 1.98
N ILE A 293 -21.65 24.94 3.28
CA ILE A 293 -22.67 24.83 4.33
C ILE A 293 -22.58 26.06 5.22
N LYS A 294 -23.66 26.80 5.34
CA LYS A 294 -23.76 27.98 6.22
C LYS A 294 -23.92 27.53 7.66
N MET A 295 -23.09 28.05 8.55
CA MET A 295 -23.15 27.83 10.00
C MET A 295 -23.78 29.07 10.67
N ALA A 296 -24.35 28.89 11.86
CA ALA A 296 -24.92 30.00 12.64
C ALA A 296 -23.86 30.90 13.28
N VAL A 297 -22.68 30.37 13.54
CA VAL A 297 -21.56 31.03 14.23
C VAL A 297 -20.29 30.89 13.44
N LYS A 298 -19.45 31.92 13.46
CA LYS A 298 -18.15 31.92 12.81
C LYS A 298 -17.15 31.04 13.56
N VAL A 299 -16.26 30.47 12.79
CA VAL A 299 -15.06 29.78 13.30
C VAL A 299 -14.11 30.83 13.92
N GLU A 300 -13.66 30.59 15.14
CA GLU A 300 -12.80 31.51 15.87
C GLU A 300 -11.38 30.96 16.03
N ASN A 301 -10.39 31.83 15.92
CA ASN A 301 -9.02 31.50 16.33
C ASN A 301 -8.74 32.22 17.66
N LYS A 302 -8.47 31.44 18.71
CA LYS A 302 -8.05 31.94 20.02
C LYS A 302 -6.71 31.34 20.39
N ASN A 303 -5.70 32.18 20.54
CA ASN A 303 -4.34 31.77 20.96
C ASN A 303 -3.76 30.64 20.07
N GLY A 304 -3.99 30.71 18.76
CA GLY A 304 -3.51 29.70 17.81
C GLY A 304 -4.33 28.42 17.78
N ARG A 305 -5.49 28.38 18.44
CA ARG A 305 -6.43 27.25 18.39
C ARG A 305 -7.67 27.62 17.64
N LEU A 306 -8.06 26.75 16.73
CA LEU A 306 -9.30 26.92 15.96
C LEU A 306 -10.47 26.35 16.76
N PHE A 307 -11.40 27.22 17.13
CA PHE A 307 -12.64 26.84 17.80
C PHE A 307 -13.80 26.83 16.81
N VAL A 308 -14.64 25.82 16.94
CA VAL A 308 -15.77 25.60 16.05
C VAL A 308 -17.08 25.49 16.81
N PRO A 309 -18.18 25.96 16.22
CA PRO A 309 -19.51 25.76 16.80
C PRO A 309 -19.87 24.28 16.70
N VAL A 310 -19.67 23.57 17.79
CA VAL A 310 -19.68 22.10 17.76
C VAL A 310 -21.02 21.50 17.36
N GLY A 311 -22.13 22.19 17.65
CA GLY A 311 -23.45 21.76 17.21
C GLY A 311 -23.60 21.70 15.68
N GLU A 312 -22.92 22.61 14.95
CA GLU A 312 -22.90 22.62 13.49
C GLU A 312 -21.98 21.53 12.94
N VAL A 313 -20.79 21.38 13.56
CA VAL A 313 -19.85 20.32 13.17
C VAL A 313 -20.47 18.94 13.41
N ALA A 314 -21.21 18.77 14.50
CA ALA A 314 -21.97 17.54 14.75
C ALA A 314 -22.97 17.20 13.63
N ASN A 315 -23.68 18.21 13.13
CA ASN A 315 -24.58 18.04 11.98
C ASN A 315 -23.82 17.64 10.72
N ILE A 316 -22.67 18.30 10.46
CA ILE A 316 -21.79 17.99 9.32
C ILE A 316 -21.27 16.56 9.42
N LEU A 317 -20.91 16.08 10.61
CA LEU A 317 -20.44 14.73 10.86
C LEU A 317 -21.57 13.69 10.94
N SER A 318 -22.86 14.14 10.96
CA SER A 318 -24.03 13.27 11.18
C SER A 318 -23.97 12.51 12.50
N VAL A 319 -23.50 13.18 13.56
CA VAL A 319 -23.52 12.67 14.92
C VAL A 319 -24.67 13.30 15.73
N SER A 320 -25.28 12.55 16.60
CA SER A 320 -26.32 13.08 17.51
C SER A 320 -25.67 14.01 18.53
N LYS A 321 -26.44 14.97 19.03
CA LYS A 321 -25.99 15.92 20.04
C LYS A 321 -27.03 16.12 21.11
N SER A 322 -26.57 16.30 22.36
CA SER A 322 -27.41 16.68 23.50
C SER A 322 -26.65 17.65 24.39
N TRP A 323 -27.39 18.43 25.15
CA TRP A 323 -26.85 19.41 26.11
C TRP A 323 -27.48 19.17 27.47
N ASP A 324 -26.63 19.07 28.51
CA ASP A 324 -27.03 19.05 29.90
C ASP A 324 -26.66 20.38 30.57
N PRO A 325 -27.65 21.24 30.89
CA PRO A 325 -27.38 22.53 31.49
C PRO A 325 -26.93 22.44 32.96
N ALA A 326 -27.30 21.38 33.68
CA ALA A 326 -26.91 21.19 35.07
C ALA A 326 -25.44 20.74 35.20
N ALA A 327 -25.02 19.82 34.37
CA ALA A 327 -23.62 19.38 34.30
C ALA A 327 -22.75 20.27 33.42
N LYS A 328 -23.33 21.23 32.67
CA LYS A 328 -22.66 22.03 31.63
C LYS A 328 -21.89 21.20 30.63
N THR A 329 -22.48 20.10 30.15
CA THR A 329 -21.85 19.19 29.23
C THR A 329 -22.55 19.13 27.91
N ALA A 330 -21.77 19.07 26.82
CA ALA A 330 -22.22 18.77 25.47
C ALA A 330 -21.80 17.34 25.13
N THR A 331 -22.79 16.50 24.81
CA THR A 331 -22.58 15.10 24.43
C THR A 331 -22.85 14.90 22.95
N PHE A 332 -21.96 14.19 22.27
CA PHE A 332 -22.02 13.83 20.85
C PHE A 332 -21.89 12.33 20.70
N SER A 333 -22.74 11.70 19.89
CA SER A 333 -22.69 10.25 19.70
C SER A 333 -23.09 9.88 18.27
N ASN A 334 -22.38 8.91 17.72
CA ASN A 334 -22.75 8.22 16.50
C ASN A 334 -23.03 6.72 16.74
N VAL A 335 -23.09 6.33 18.02
CA VAL A 335 -23.50 5.00 18.41
C VAL A 335 -25.03 4.94 18.32
N ASN A 336 -25.55 4.09 17.43
CA ASN A 336 -26.97 3.79 17.41
C ASN A 336 -27.32 3.02 18.70
N THR A 337 -27.84 3.71 19.69
CA THR A 337 -28.62 3.04 20.74
C THR A 337 -29.91 2.60 20.07
N ALA A 338 -29.94 1.36 19.56
CA ALA A 338 -31.20 0.74 19.19
C ALA A 338 -32.15 0.81 20.42
N LYS A 339 -33.26 1.52 20.25
CA LYS A 339 -34.37 1.50 21.19
C LYS A 339 -35.10 0.18 21.09
#